data_4b5e0f805695b536406fb46621260e1d
#
_entry.id   4b5e0f805695b536406fb46621260e1d
#
_cell.length_a   1.000
_cell.length_b   1.000
_cell.length_c   1.000
_cell.angle_alpha   90.00
_cell.angle_beta   90.00
_cell.angle_gamma   90.00
#
_symmetry.space_group_name_H-M   'P 1'
#
loop_
_entity.id
_entity.type
_entity.pdbx_description
1 polymer ?
#
loop_
_entity_poly.entity_id
_entity_poly.type
_entity_poly.pdbx_seq_one_letter_code
_entity_poly.pdbx_strand_id
1 'polypeptide(L)'
;MSVNSYLIQDIAKAGLPLSPSIESGFWYQYYFQTERGRAGLTANRREIARTIWIRNSPNWRFDEATLDRHAAAFDNPDYVDVVIHSYRHRLGLAPGYAPYEEVEHRLAALPTISVPTITLDGKADGIVAASDGKSSAPKFTGSRSHRVIDKAGHNLPEEAPKEFADAVWELASRKS
;
A
#
# COMPACT_ATOMS: atom_id res chain seq x y z
N MET A 1 6.31 -1.29 12.59
CA MET A 1 4.86 -1.49 12.39
C MET A 1 4.58 -1.63 10.91
N SER A 2 3.58 -2.40 10.53
CA SER A 2 3.16 -2.58 9.13
C SER A 2 1.63 -2.56 9.05
N VAL A 3 1.08 -1.98 7.98
CA VAL A 3 -0.33 -2.13 7.59
C VAL A 3 -0.38 -3.16 6.47
N ASN A 4 -1.42 -3.99 6.44
CA ASN A 4 -1.59 -5.11 5.50
C ASN A 4 -0.49 -6.18 5.61
N SER A 5 -0.03 -6.44 6.83
CA SER A 5 0.81 -7.58 7.19
C SER A 5 2.25 -7.53 6.62
N TYR A 6 2.69 -8.58 5.92
CA TYR A 6 4.04 -8.69 5.35
C TYR A 6 4.04 -8.10 3.93
N LEU A 7 4.82 -7.04 3.72
CA LEU A 7 4.78 -6.23 2.48
C LEU A 7 5.97 -6.45 1.54
N ILE A 8 6.96 -7.24 1.95
CA ILE A 8 8.10 -7.53 1.07
C ILE A 8 7.63 -8.42 -0.07
N GLN A 9 7.98 -8.06 -1.29
CA GLN A 9 7.54 -8.72 -2.51
C GLN A 9 8.73 -9.18 -3.35
N ASP A 10 8.54 -10.26 -4.08
CA ASP A 10 9.41 -10.68 -5.19
C ASP A 10 8.80 -10.11 -6.49
N ILE A 11 9.34 -8.98 -6.95
CA ILE A 11 8.84 -8.28 -8.15
C ILE A 11 8.91 -9.17 -9.40
N ALA A 12 9.87 -10.08 -9.49
CA ALA A 12 9.97 -11.01 -10.62
C ALA A 12 8.73 -11.93 -10.76
N LYS A 13 7.96 -12.11 -9.67
CA LYS A 13 6.71 -12.88 -9.67
C LYS A 13 5.46 -12.03 -9.91
N ALA A 14 5.59 -10.73 -10.04
CA ALA A 14 4.45 -9.82 -10.24
C ALA A 14 3.69 -10.05 -11.56
N GLY A 15 4.29 -10.77 -12.53
CA GLY A 15 3.62 -11.17 -13.77
C GLY A 15 2.62 -12.33 -13.61
N LEU A 16 2.53 -12.96 -12.44
CA LEU A 16 1.56 -14.02 -12.18
C LEU A 16 0.18 -13.41 -11.88
N PRO A 17 -0.88 -13.82 -12.60
CA PRO A 17 -2.19 -13.24 -12.41
C PRO A 17 -2.79 -13.65 -11.05
N LEU A 18 -3.50 -12.72 -10.44
CA LEU A 18 -4.33 -12.96 -9.26
C LEU A 18 -5.74 -13.40 -9.68
N SER A 19 -6.63 -13.66 -8.72
CA SER A 19 -8.03 -13.92 -9.07
C SER A 19 -8.68 -12.68 -9.70
N PRO A 20 -9.63 -12.84 -10.64
CA PRO A 20 -10.28 -11.70 -11.30
C PRO A 20 -10.95 -10.71 -10.34
N SER A 21 -11.45 -11.19 -9.21
CA SER A 21 -12.04 -10.33 -8.17
C SER A 21 -11.02 -9.40 -7.53
N ILE A 22 -9.79 -9.88 -7.29
CA ILE A 22 -8.69 -9.06 -6.76
C ILE A 22 -8.16 -8.13 -7.85
N GLU A 23 -7.91 -8.65 -9.07
CA GLU A 23 -7.43 -7.88 -10.22
C GLU A 23 -8.33 -6.67 -10.52
N SER A 24 -9.64 -6.83 -10.41
CA SER A 24 -10.61 -5.74 -10.62
C SER A 24 -10.40 -4.56 -9.64
N GLY A 25 -9.82 -4.81 -8.49
CA GLY A 25 -9.43 -3.79 -7.51
C GLY A 25 -8.28 -2.93 -7.98
N PHE A 26 -7.39 -3.50 -8.77
CA PHE A 26 -6.15 -2.85 -9.23
C PHE A 26 -6.28 -2.18 -10.60
N TRP A 27 -7.50 -1.90 -11.07
CA TRP A 27 -7.77 -1.31 -12.39
C TRP A 27 -6.85 -0.15 -12.75
N TYR A 28 -6.57 0.74 -11.79
CA TYR A 28 -5.75 1.93 -12.00
C TYR A 28 -4.28 1.57 -12.26
N GLN A 29 -3.77 0.47 -11.68
CA GLN A 29 -2.41 0.01 -11.93
C GLN A 29 -2.24 -0.40 -13.39
N TYR A 30 -3.25 -1.05 -13.99
CA TYR A 30 -3.25 -1.41 -15.42
C TYR A 30 -3.53 -0.22 -16.32
N TYR A 31 -4.45 0.66 -15.89
CA TYR A 31 -4.74 1.90 -16.60
C TYR A 31 -3.47 2.75 -16.79
N PHE A 32 -2.66 2.90 -15.77
CA PHE A 32 -1.41 3.65 -15.80
C PHE A 32 -0.31 3.02 -16.69
N GLN A 33 -0.48 1.79 -17.19
CA GLN A 33 0.44 1.19 -18.15
C GLN A 33 0.24 1.67 -19.59
N THR A 34 -0.82 2.43 -19.84
CA THR A 34 -1.23 2.88 -21.19
C THR A 34 -1.03 4.39 -21.36
N GLU A 35 -0.87 4.83 -22.64
CA GLU A 35 -0.84 6.27 -22.97
C GLU A 35 -2.15 6.97 -22.55
N ARG A 36 -3.28 6.28 -22.68
CA ARG A 36 -4.57 6.78 -22.20
C ARG A 36 -4.56 7.00 -20.68
N GLY A 37 -3.96 6.10 -19.94
CA GLY A 37 -3.81 6.21 -18.49
C GLY A 37 -2.91 7.35 -18.08
N ARG A 38 -1.81 7.57 -18.80
CA ARG A 38 -0.93 8.72 -18.60
C ARG A 38 -1.67 10.03 -18.83
N ALA A 39 -2.36 10.15 -19.95
CA ALA A 39 -3.15 11.36 -20.27
C ALA A 39 -4.25 11.58 -19.22
N GLY A 40 -4.93 10.51 -18.79
CA GLY A 40 -5.98 10.56 -17.78
C GLY A 40 -5.45 11.01 -16.42
N LEU A 41 -4.32 10.46 -15.96
CA LEU A 41 -3.68 10.87 -14.71
C LEU A 41 -3.22 12.33 -14.78
N THR A 42 -2.64 12.75 -15.91
CA THR A 42 -2.22 14.14 -16.11
C THR A 42 -3.37 15.13 -15.98
N ALA A 43 -4.52 14.80 -16.58
CA ALA A 43 -5.68 15.69 -16.63
C ALA A 43 -6.53 15.66 -15.34
N ASN A 44 -6.53 14.54 -14.59
CA ASN A 44 -7.52 14.29 -13.54
C ASN A 44 -6.90 13.77 -12.24
N ARG A 45 -5.73 14.26 -11.84
CA ARG A 45 -4.95 13.77 -10.69
C ARG A 45 -5.80 13.62 -9.43
N ARG A 46 -6.51 14.70 -9.07
CA ARG A 46 -7.34 14.78 -7.88
C ARG A 46 -8.54 13.81 -7.92
N GLU A 47 -9.25 13.75 -9.05
CA GLU A 47 -10.43 12.91 -9.19
C GLU A 47 -10.08 11.41 -9.27
N ILE A 48 -8.94 11.07 -9.84
CA ILE A 48 -8.41 9.71 -9.81
C ILE A 48 -8.10 9.30 -8.36
N ALA A 49 -7.42 10.16 -7.60
CA ALA A 49 -7.15 9.89 -6.18
C ALA A 49 -8.45 9.72 -5.39
N ARG A 50 -9.43 10.62 -5.56
CA ARG A 50 -10.76 10.50 -4.96
C ARG A 50 -11.40 9.14 -5.25
N THR A 51 -11.42 8.76 -6.53
CA THR A 51 -12.04 7.50 -6.98
C THR A 51 -11.37 6.28 -6.34
N ILE A 52 -10.04 6.29 -6.27
CA ILE A 52 -9.25 5.23 -5.63
C ILE A 52 -9.56 5.18 -4.13
N TRP A 53 -9.56 6.32 -3.44
CA TRP A 53 -9.79 6.38 -2.00
C TRP A 53 -11.19 5.88 -1.62
N ILE A 54 -12.23 6.34 -2.32
CA ILE A 54 -13.62 5.88 -2.08
C ILE A 54 -13.74 4.36 -2.24
N ARG A 55 -13.09 3.80 -3.26
CA ARG A 55 -13.12 2.36 -3.51
C ARG A 55 -12.34 1.57 -2.46
N ASN A 56 -11.15 2.04 -2.15
CA ASN A 56 -10.22 1.31 -1.27
C ASN A 56 -10.58 1.46 0.22
N SER A 57 -11.24 2.57 0.57
CA SER A 57 -11.66 2.91 1.92
C SER A 57 -13.14 3.29 1.96
N PRO A 58 -14.06 2.33 1.73
CA PRO A 58 -15.48 2.62 1.51
C PRO A 58 -16.19 3.25 2.71
N ASN A 59 -15.64 3.10 3.91
CA ASN A 59 -16.16 3.70 5.14
C ASN A 59 -15.56 5.08 5.46
N TRP A 60 -14.49 5.47 4.78
CA TRP A 60 -13.82 6.75 5.04
C TRP A 60 -14.65 7.92 4.50
N ARG A 61 -15.06 8.79 5.41
CA ARG A 61 -15.85 9.98 5.11
C ARG A 61 -14.95 11.22 5.15
N PHE A 62 -13.97 11.28 4.24
CA PHE A 62 -13.15 12.47 4.08
C PHE A 62 -13.94 13.60 3.42
N ASP A 63 -13.64 14.84 3.82
CA ASP A 63 -14.17 16.05 3.23
C ASP A 63 -13.27 16.59 2.09
N GLU A 64 -13.76 17.61 1.39
CA GLU A 64 -13.01 18.24 0.31
C GLU A 64 -11.69 18.85 0.80
N ALA A 65 -11.69 19.43 2.00
CA ALA A 65 -10.49 20.04 2.57
C ALA A 65 -9.39 19.00 2.84
N THR A 66 -9.77 17.81 3.27
CA THR A 66 -8.84 16.67 3.41
C THR A 66 -8.27 16.27 2.05
N LEU A 67 -9.13 16.09 1.05
CA LEU A 67 -8.65 15.75 -0.30
C LEU A 67 -7.74 16.84 -0.88
N ASP A 68 -8.09 18.11 -0.73
CA ASP A 68 -7.32 19.25 -1.27
C ASP A 68 -5.96 19.35 -0.60
N ARG A 69 -5.87 19.11 0.70
CA ARG A 69 -4.61 19.11 1.44
C ARG A 69 -3.63 18.06 0.88
N HIS A 70 -4.12 16.87 0.56
CA HIS A 70 -3.29 15.84 -0.05
C HIS A 70 -3.01 16.10 -1.53
N ALA A 71 -4.02 16.60 -2.26
CA ALA A 71 -3.91 16.88 -3.68
C ALA A 71 -2.89 17.97 -4.01
N ALA A 72 -2.56 18.86 -3.09
CA ALA A 72 -1.49 19.83 -3.26
C ALA A 72 -0.12 19.19 -3.62
N ALA A 73 0.13 17.96 -3.15
CA ALA A 73 1.34 17.21 -3.52
C ALA A 73 1.32 16.72 -4.98
N PHE A 74 0.15 16.65 -5.62
CA PHE A 74 0.01 16.20 -7.01
C PHE A 74 0.44 17.27 -8.03
N ASP A 75 0.63 18.51 -7.58
CA ASP A 75 1.13 19.60 -8.42
C ASP A 75 2.64 19.50 -8.70
N ASN A 76 3.34 18.60 -8.00
CA ASN A 76 4.73 18.28 -8.31
C ASN A 76 4.84 17.91 -9.81
N PRO A 77 5.74 18.56 -10.58
CA PRO A 77 5.91 18.28 -12.01
C PRO A 77 6.25 16.83 -12.30
N ASP A 78 6.94 16.14 -11.40
CA ASP A 78 7.34 14.73 -11.55
C ASP A 78 6.23 13.74 -11.14
N TYR A 79 5.11 14.21 -10.57
CA TYR A 79 4.08 13.35 -9.98
C TYR A 79 3.61 12.25 -10.93
N VAL A 80 3.28 12.59 -12.17
CA VAL A 80 2.74 11.63 -13.15
C VAL A 80 3.79 10.57 -13.49
N ASP A 81 5.02 10.98 -13.72
CA ASP A 81 6.11 10.08 -14.07
C ASP A 81 6.47 9.15 -12.91
N VAL A 82 6.55 9.68 -11.70
CA VAL A 82 6.84 8.91 -10.49
C VAL A 82 5.74 7.87 -10.21
N VAL A 83 4.47 8.27 -10.28
CA VAL A 83 3.34 7.35 -10.07
C VAL A 83 3.34 6.23 -11.10
N ILE A 84 3.45 6.57 -12.38
CA ILE A 84 3.46 5.57 -13.47
C ILE A 84 4.67 4.66 -13.33
N HIS A 85 5.86 5.20 -13.12
CA HIS A 85 7.07 4.40 -12.96
C HIS A 85 6.98 3.45 -11.77
N SER A 86 6.46 3.91 -10.63
CA SER A 86 6.27 3.08 -9.44
C SER A 86 5.42 1.83 -9.72
N TYR A 87 4.29 1.99 -10.43
CA TYR A 87 3.45 0.85 -10.80
C TYR A 87 4.08 -0.02 -11.89
N ARG A 88 4.76 0.58 -12.87
CA ARG A 88 5.49 -0.18 -13.89
C ARG A 88 6.58 -1.06 -13.27
N HIS A 89 7.35 -0.50 -12.34
CA HIS A 89 8.37 -1.25 -11.63
C HIS A 89 7.76 -2.40 -10.81
N ARG A 90 6.73 -2.11 -10.03
CA ARG A 90 6.05 -3.13 -9.21
C ARG A 90 5.40 -4.26 -10.01
N LEU A 91 5.06 -4.02 -11.26
CA LEU A 91 4.52 -5.02 -12.20
C LEU A 91 5.60 -5.68 -13.07
N GLY A 92 6.87 -5.38 -12.83
CA GLY A 92 7.99 -5.91 -13.63
C GLY A 92 8.09 -5.34 -15.04
N LEU A 93 7.44 -4.21 -15.33
CA LEU A 93 7.37 -3.58 -16.64
C LEU A 93 8.39 -2.45 -16.84
N ALA A 94 9.13 -2.11 -15.82
CA ALA A 94 10.23 -1.13 -15.85
C ALA A 94 11.32 -1.52 -14.86
N PRO A 95 12.60 -1.28 -15.18
CA PRO A 95 13.68 -1.52 -14.24
C PRO A 95 13.56 -0.56 -13.03
N GLY A 96 14.08 -0.97 -11.89
CA GLY A 96 14.30 -0.10 -10.74
C GLY A 96 15.50 0.82 -10.93
N TYR A 97 15.82 1.59 -9.92
CA TYR A 97 17.02 2.41 -9.90
C TYR A 97 18.24 1.53 -9.63
N ALA A 98 19.18 1.47 -10.56
CA ALA A 98 20.31 0.54 -10.54
C ALA A 98 21.08 0.45 -9.19
N PRO A 99 21.32 1.55 -8.45
CA PRO A 99 21.94 1.47 -7.12
C PRO A 99 21.17 0.66 -6.08
N TYR A 100 19.89 0.37 -6.29
CA TYR A 100 19.07 -0.45 -5.38
C TYR A 100 18.91 -1.90 -5.83
N GLU A 101 19.49 -2.30 -6.95
CA GLU A 101 19.33 -3.65 -7.50
C GLU A 101 19.74 -4.77 -6.52
N GLU A 102 20.85 -4.57 -5.80
CA GLU A 102 21.28 -5.52 -4.76
C GLU A 102 20.25 -5.62 -3.62
N VAL A 103 19.62 -4.51 -3.23
CA VAL A 103 18.57 -4.49 -2.22
C VAL A 103 17.35 -5.23 -2.71
N GLU A 104 16.94 -5.01 -3.97
CA GLU A 104 15.82 -5.72 -4.61
C GLU A 104 16.07 -7.24 -4.64
N HIS A 105 17.27 -7.70 -5.01
CA HIS A 105 17.63 -9.12 -4.97
C HIS A 105 17.50 -9.70 -3.56
N ARG A 106 17.94 -8.97 -2.54
CA ARG A 106 17.81 -9.40 -1.14
C ARG A 106 16.35 -9.47 -0.71
N LEU A 107 15.51 -8.53 -1.14
CA LEU A 107 14.07 -8.51 -0.84
C LEU A 107 13.33 -9.62 -1.59
N ALA A 108 13.73 -9.96 -2.82
CA ALA A 108 13.14 -11.06 -3.60
C ALA A 108 13.27 -12.43 -2.91
N ALA A 109 14.26 -12.60 -2.04
CA ALA A 109 14.38 -13.79 -1.18
C ALA A 109 13.29 -13.88 -0.09
N LEU A 110 12.43 -12.84 0.03
CA LEU A 110 11.37 -12.75 1.03
C LEU A 110 11.87 -12.98 2.47
N PRO A 111 12.87 -12.21 2.93
CA PRO A 111 13.50 -12.40 4.22
C PRO A 111 12.51 -12.27 5.37
N THR A 112 12.77 -12.98 6.46
CA THR A 112 11.96 -12.85 7.67
C THR A 112 12.26 -11.55 8.41
N ILE A 113 11.27 -11.05 9.14
CA ILE A 113 11.38 -9.86 9.99
C ILE A 113 11.65 -10.31 11.43
N SER A 114 12.81 -9.98 11.94
CA SER A 114 13.26 -10.39 13.28
C SER A 114 13.03 -9.33 14.37
N VAL A 115 12.70 -8.11 13.99
CA VAL A 115 12.43 -7.02 14.95
C VAL A 115 11.01 -7.13 15.51
N PRO A 116 10.74 -6.64 16.74
CA PRO A 116 9.40 -6.58 17.29
C PRO A 116 8.44 -5.84 16.33
N THR A 117 7.30 -6.44 16.03
CA THR A 117 6.38 -5.93 15.02
C THR A 117 4.93 -5.92 15.50
N ILE A 118 4.19 -4.88 15.15
CA ILE A 118 2.72 -4.84 15.17
C ILE A 118 2.24 -4.74 13.73
N THR A 119 1.36 -5.64 13.32
CA THR A 119 0.69 -5.59 12.02
C THR A 119 -0.77 -5.20 12.20
N LEU A 120 -1.26 -4.29 11.35
CA LEU A 120 -2.64 -3.77 11.39
C LEU A 120 -3.32 -4.07 10.05
N ASP A 121 -4.54 -4.62 10.09
CA ASP A 121 -5.40 -4.73 8.93
C ASP A 121 -6.66 -3.88 9.15
N GLY A 122 -7.12 -3.18 8.12
CA GLY A 122 -8.41 -2.50 8.11
C GLY A 122 -9.52 -3.49 7.75
N LYS A 123 -10.53 -3.66 8.60
CA LYS A 123 -11.61 -4.62 8.36
C LYS A 123 -12.49 -4.28 7.15
N ALA A 124 -12.56 -3.00 6.81
CA ALA A 124 -13.31 -2.47 5.68
C ALA A 124 -12.43 -2.15 4.46
N ASP A 125 -11.20 -2.71 4.40
CA ASP A 125 -10.31 -2.51 3.25
C ASP A 125 -10.94 -3.08 1.98
N GLY A 126 -11.15 -2.20 0.98
CA GLY A 126 -11.78 -2.55 -0.30
C GLY A 126 -10.82 -3.23 -1.29
N ILE A 127 -9.54 -3.39 -0.95
CA ILE A 127 -8.49 -3.97 -1.80
C ILE A 127 -7.87 -5.21 -1.17
N VAL A 128 -7.41 -5.10 0.08
CA VAL A 128 -6.75 -6.17 0.80
C VAL A 128 -7.64 -6.61 1.95
N ALA A 129 -8.33 -7.74 1.77
CA ALA A 129 -9.19 -8.26 2.82
C ALA A 129 -8.41 -8.47 4.13
N ALA A 130 -8.98 -7.98 5.23
CA ALA A 130 -8.42 -8.23 6.55
C ALA A 130 -8.30 -9.73 6.82
N SER A 131 -7.25 -10.13 7.49
CA SER A 131 -6.93 -11.52 7.78
C SER A 131 -6.78 -11.75 9.30
N ASP A 132 -6.67 -13.01 9.70
CA ASP A 132 -6.29 -13.35 11.07
C ASP A 132 -4.76 -13.29 11.30
N GLY A 133 -4.02 -12.89 10.30
CA GLY A 133 -2.56 -12.74 10.32
C GLY A 133 -1.78 -14.05 10.33
N LYS A 134 -2.44 -15.24 10.36
CA LYS A 134 -1.74 -16.53 10.50
C LYS A 134 -0.92 -16.87 9.26
N SER A 135 -1.41 -16.58 8.06
CA SER A 135 -0.71 -16.91 6.81
C SER A 135 0.65 -16.20 6.69
N SER A 136 0.76 -14.99 7.23
CA SER A 136 2.00 -14.23 7.25
C SER A 136 2.86 -14.47 8.49
N ALA A 137 2.34 -15.14 9.53
CA ALA A 137 3.06 -15.35 10.78
C ALA A 137 4.47 -15.96 10.62
N PRO A 138 4.70 -16.95 9.71
CA PRO A 138 6.03 -17.51 9.49
C PRO A 138 7.08 -16.52 8.95
N LYS A 139 6.63 -15.37 8.45
CA LYS A 139 7.51 -14.30 7.97
C LYS A 139 8.08 -13.41 9.09
N PHE A 140 7.65 -13.63 10.34
CA PHE A 140 8.11 -12.86 11.49
C PHE A 140 8.74 -13.82 12.51
N THR A 141 10.04 -13.68 12.73
CA THR A 141 10.79 -14.45 13.73
C THR A 141 10.95 -13.70 15.05
N GLY A 142 10.75 -12.38 15.04
CA GLY A 142 10.64 -11.56 16.25
C GLY A 142 9.25 -11.61 16.87
N SER A 143 9.09 -10.97 18.03
CA SER A 143 7.77 -10.85 18.67
C SER A 143 6.80 -10.12 17.75
N ARG A 144 5.60 -10.68 17.54
CA ARG A 144 4.57 -10.09 16.70
C ARG A 144 3.22 -10.07 17.39
N SER A 145 2.50 -8.97 17.25
CA SER A 145 1.06 -8.91 17.45
C SER A 145 0.36 -8.51 16.15
N HIS A 146 -0.84 -9.03 15.93
CA HIS A 146 -1.67 -8.70 14.79
C HIS A 146 -3.01 -8.15 15.28
N ARG A 147 -3.52 -7.09 14.66
CA ARG A 147 -4.78 -6.44 15.02
C ARG A 147 -5.57 -6.11 13.77
N VAL A 148 -6.88 -6.34 13.85
CA VAL A 148 -7.84 -5.88 12.86
C VAL A 148 -8.57 -4.67 13.43
N ILE A 149 -8.57 -3.56 12.70
CA ILE A 149 -9.19 -2.30 13.11
C ILE A 149 -10.57 -2.22 12.47
N ASP A 150 -11.59 -2.27 13.32
CA ASP A 150 -12.98 -2.15 12.88
C ASP A 150 -13.21 -0.80 12.18
N LYS A 151 -13.99 -0.81 11.09
CA LYS A 151 -14.36 0.36 10.28
C LYS A 151 -13.26 1.01 9.45
N ALA A 152 -11.97 0.78 9.73
CA ALA A 152 -10.88 1.28 8.88
C ALA A 152 -10.79 0.49 7.57
N GLY A 153 -10.49 1.17 6.48
CA GLY A 153 -10.19 0.60 5.18
C GLY A 153 -8.70 0.63 4.86
N HIS A 154 -8.38 0.87 3.59
CA HIS A 154 -7.01 0.81 3.07
C HIS A 154 -6.12 1.96 3.56
N ASN A 155 -6.71 3.14 3.77
CA ASN A 155 -6.00 4.32 4.27
C ASN A 155 -6.00 4.35 5.82
N LEU A 156 -5.71 3.23 6.44
CA LEU A 156 -5.82 3.00 7.88
C LEU A 156 -5.22 4.12 8.76
N PRO A 157 -4.04 4.70 8.47
CA PRO A 157 -3.50 5.82 9.26
C PRO A 157 -4.39 7.07 9.27
N GLU A 158 -5.12 7.33 8.18
CA GLU A 158 -6.05 8.46 8.06
C GLU A 158 -7.44 8.13 8.65
N GLU A 159 -7.84 6.86 8.56
CA GLU A 159 -9.16 6.41 9.01
C GLU A 159 -9.21 6.08 10.52
N ALA A 160 -8.08 5.65 11.07
CA ALA A 160 -7.93 5.26 12.47
C ALA A 160 -6.60 5.79 13.03
N PRO A 161 -6.39 7.13 13.04
CA PRO A 161 -5.11 7.73 13.42
C PRO A 161 -4.72 7.43 14.87
N LYS A 162 -5.69 7.30 15.77
CA LYS A 162 -5.43 6.96 17.16
C LYS A 162 -4.87 5.55 17.30
N GLU A 163 -5.54 4.57 16.74
CA GLU A 163 -5.13 3.16 16.78
C GLU A 163 -3.76 2.96 16.12
N PHE A 164 -3.51 3.70 15.04
CA PHE A 164 -2.21 3.70 14.37
C PHE A 164 -1.13 4.30 15.26
N ALA A 165 -1.36 5.47 15.85
CA ALA A 165 -0.42 6.14 16.76
C ALA A 165 -0.15 5.31 18.02
N ASP A 166 -1.18 4.72 18.61
CA ASP A 166 -1.05 3.84 19.79
C ASP A 166 -0.15 2.64 19.50
N ALA A 167 -0.28 2.03 18.30
CA ALA A 167 0.57 0.92 17.90
C ALA A 167 2.04 1.34 17.68
N VAL A 168 2.27 2.53 17.13
CA VAL A 168 3.63 3.11 17.01
C VAL A 168 4.22 3.34 18.40
N TRP A 169 3.46 3.97 19.28
CA TRP A 169 3.89 4.28 20.65
C TRP A 169 4.22 3.01 21.45
N GLU A 170 3.36 2.00 21.35
CA GLU A 170 3.60 0.72 22.00
C GLU A 170 4.92 0.09 21.57
N LEU A 171 5.21 0.07 20.25
CA LEU A 171 6.48 -0.46 19.76
C LEU A 171 7.68 0.37 20.24
N ALA A 172 7.56 1.70 20.19
CA ALA A 172 8.64 2.59 20.63
C ALA A 172 8.91 2.49 22.14
N SER A 173 7.89 2.14 22.92
CA SER A 173 7.98 2.01 24.39
C SER A 173 8.42 0.63 24.86
N ARG A 174 8.54 -0.37 23.97
CA ARG A 174 9.07 -1.68 24.32
C ARG A 174 10.57 -1.53 24.61
N LYS A 175 10.95 -1.78 25.85
CA LYS A 175 12.38 -1.87 26.20
C LYS A 175 12.98 -3.05 25.45
N SER A 176 14.11 -2.82 24.80
CA SER A 176 14.93 -3.85 24.14
C SER A 176 15.41 -4.88 25.14
#